data_02f5a6e5631f175175e363e1ac79d238
#
_entry.id   02f5a6e5631f175175e363e1ac79d238
#
_cell.length_a   1.000
_cell.length_b   1.000
_cell.length_c   1.000
_cell.angle_alpha   90.00
_cell.angle_beta   90.00
_cell.angle_gamma   90.00
#
_symmetry.space_group_name_H-M   'P 1'
#
loop_
_entity.id
_entity.type
_entity.pdbx_description
1 polymer ?
#
loop_
_entity_poly.entity_id
_entity_poly.type
_entity_poly.pdbx_seq_one_letter_code
_entity_poly.pdbx_strand_id
1 'polypeptide(L)'
;MNRLFLLLLSLVLGVPVHAADLLEVYRQALSQDAVYASAQAVWGAGQEKLPQGRALLLPSVNVTGNTTYNQVDSQLRNISVPGRESNFNSNGITISLIQPLFNKQSIDQYLESKSQLVQSDAQLSVATQDLTLRVSQAYFDVLAAQDNLEFITAQMAAIAEQLA
;
A
#
# COMPACT_ATOMS: atom_id res chain seq x y z
N MET A 1 65.80 -3.19 -3.25
CA MET A 1 64.47 -3.58 -3.83
C MET A 1 63.33 -3.60 -2.78
N ASN A 2 63.57 -3.80 -1.50
CA ASN A 2 62.46 -3.96 -0.51
C ASN A 2 61.84 -2.64 -0.01
N ARG A 3 62.48 -1.49 -0.15
CA ARG A 3 61.89 -0.21 0.36
C ARG A 3 60.88 0.39 -0.62
N LEU A 4 61.03 0.14 -1.93
CA LEU A 4 60.10 0.58 -2.95
C LEU A 4 58.78 -0.23 -2.90
N PHE A 5 58.85 -1.51 -2.54
CA PHE A 5 57.69 -2.40 -2.40
C PHE A 5 56.85 -2.06 -1.18
N LEU A 6 57.48 -1.62 -0.08
CA LEU A 6 56.77 -1.15 1.10
C LEU A 6 56.06 0.18 0.90
N LEU A 7 56.59 1.09 0.07
CA LEU A 7 55.93 2.34 -0.29
C LEU A 7 54.74 2.13 -1.25
N LEU A 8 54.79 1.11 -2.09
CA LEU A 8 53.68 0.75 -3.00
C LEU A 8 52.53 0.03 -2.23
N LEU A 9 52.84 -0.67 -1.16
CA LEU A 9 51.83 -1.38 -0.35
C LEU A 9 51.05 -0.42 0.58
N SER A 10 51.60 0.72 0.97
CA SER A 10 50.91 1.73 1.78
C SER A 10 49.87 2.59 1.01
N LEU A 11 49.92 2.55 -0.34
CA LEU A 11 49.02 3.33 -1.20
C LEU A 11 47.66 2.65 -1.45
N VAL A 12 47.50 1.36 -1.05
CA VAL A 12 46.29 0.57 -1.39
C VAL A 12 45.30 0.50 -0.25
N LEU A 13 45.58 1.01 0.95
CA LEU A 13 44.68 0.92 2.13
C LEU A 13 43.91 2.23 2.37
N GLY A 14 43.61 2.99 1.34
CA GLY A 14 42.59 4.04 1.41
C GLY A 14 41.20 3.38 1.47
N VAL A 15 40.75 2.95 2.64
CA VAL A 15 39.33 2.59 2.87
C VAL A 15 38.54 3.85 2.58
N PRO A 16 37.67 3.91 1.56
CA PRO A 16 36.81 5.06 1.37
C PRO A 16 35.90 5.14 2.61
N VAL A 17 36.14 6.12 3.46
CA VAL A 17 35.18 6.52 4.49
C VAL A 17 34.00 7.11 3.73
N HIS A 18 33.00 6.29 3.45
CA HIS A 18 31.73 6.75 2.94
C HIS A 18 31.02 7.41 4.14
N ALA A 19 31.16 8.71 4.26
CA ALA A 19 30.16 9.48 4.97
C ALA A 19 28.85 9.23 4.22
N ALA A 20 27.88 8.60 4.89
CA ALA A 20 26.57 8.34 4.27
C ALA A 20 26.00 9.71 3.86
N ASP A 21 25.88 9.94 2.55
CA ASP A 21 25.31 11.18 2.02
C ASP A 21 23.81 11.19 2.30
N LEU A 22 23.25 12.34 2.64
CA LEU A 22 21.82 12.54 2.87
C LEU A 22 20.98 11.96 1.71
N LEU A 23 21.45 12.11 0.48
CA LEU A 23 20.77 11.58 -0.70
C LEU A 23 20.75 10.06 -0.71
N GLU A 24 21.81 9.41 -0.26
CA GLU A 24 21.88 7.95 -0.16
C GLU A 24 20.92 7.43 0.92
N VAL A 25 20.92 8.06 2.09
CA VAL A 25 19.97 7.74 3.19
C VAL A 25 18.53 7.93 2.74
N TYR A 26 18.23 8.99 1.99
CA TYR A 26 16.91 9.23 1.43
C TYR A 26 16.50 8.13 0.42
N ARG A 27 17.41 7.70 -0.46
CA ARG A 27 17.13 6.60 -1.40
C ARG A 27 16.86 5.27 -0.69
N GLN A 28 17.59 5.00 0.38
CA GLN A 28 17.34 3.82 1.20
C GLN A 28 15.98 3.91 1.90
N ALA A 29 15.65 5.08 2.45
CA ALA A 29 14.35 5.32 3.09
C ALA A 29 13.17 5.14 2.12
N LEU A 30 13.28 5.61 0.85
CA LEU A 30 12.27 5.39 -0.18
C LEU A 30 11.91 3.91 -0.38
N SER A 31 12.88 3.00 -0.18
CA SER A 31 12.69 1.57 -0.38
C SER A 31 12.34 0.79 0.89
N GLN A 32 12.60 1.35 2.08
CA GLN A 32 12.51 0.62 3.35
C GLN A 32 11.55 1.25 4.37
N ASP A 33 11.13 2.51 4.17
CA ASP A 33 10.23 3.18 5.11
C ASP A 33 8.81 2.60 5.01
N ALA A 34 8.34 2.02 6.12
CA ALA A 34 7.04 1.37 6.17
C ALA A 34 5.87 2.34 6.04
N VAL A 35 6.03 3.60 6.49
CA VAL A 35 4.99 4.64 6.39
C VAL A 35 4.82 5.04 4.93
N TYR A 36 5.93 5.24 4.21
CA TYR A 36 5.90 5.55 2.79
C TYR A 36 5.36 4.38 1.96
N ALA A 37 5.76 3.15 2.26
CA ALA A 37 5.21 1.95 1.61
C ALA A 37 3.69 1.81 1.82
N SER A 38 3.20 2.13 3.02
CA SER A 38 1.77 2.19 3.30
C SER A 38 1.06 3.26 2.45
N ALA A 39 1.66 4.46 2.32
CA ALA A 39 1.10 5.53 1.48
C ALA A 39 1.07 5.13 -0.01
N GLN A 40 2.09 4.42 -0.51
CA GLN A 40 2.09 3.86 -1.86
C GLN A 40 0.98 2.82 -2.07
N ALA A 41 0.72 1.96 -1.08
CA ALA A 41 -0.37 0.99 -1.16
C ALA A 41 -1.74 1.67 -1.18
N VAL A 42 -1.94 2.71 -0.37
CA VAL A 42 -3.16 3.54 -0.36
C VAL A 42 -3.33 4.25 -1.71
N TRP A 43 -2.26 4.81 -2.27
CA TRP A 43 -2.27 5.40 -3.60
C TRP A 43 -2.67 4.37 -4.67
N GLY A 44 -2.08 3.16 -4.65
CA GLY A 44 -2.46 2.08 -5.56
C GLY A 44 -3.94 1.73 -5.47
N ALA A 45 -4.48 1.63 -4.26
CA ALA A 45 -5.93 1.43 -4.05
C ALA A 45 -6.78 2.60 -4.59
N GLY A 46 -6.24 3.82 -4.51
CA GLY A 46 -6.86 5.03 -5.10
C GLY A 46 -6.93 4.99 -6.63
N GLN A 47 -5.91 4.43 -7.30
CA GLN A 47 -5.87 4.26 -8.75
C GLN A 47 -7.01 3.35 -9.25
N GLU A 48 -7.42 2.36 -8.46
CA GLU A 48 -8.51 1.44 -8.79
C GLU A 48 -9.90 2.09 -8.73
N LYS A 49 -10.04 3.30 -8.18
CA LYS A 49 -11.32 4.02 -8.16
C LYS A 49 -11.82 4.36 -9.55
N LEU A 50 -10.92 4.69 -10.48
CA LEU A 50 -11.29 5.02 -11.86
C LEU A 50 -11.84 3.81 -12.65
N PRO A 51 -11.22 2.62 -12.65
CA PRO A 51 -11.80 1.41 -13.22
C PRO A 51 -13.16 1.06 -12.59
N GLN A 52 -13.30 1.18 -11.26
CA GLN A 52 -14.57 0.95 -10.56
C GLN A 52 -15.66 1.92 -11.01
N GLY A 53 -15.33 3.21 -11.14
CA GLY A 53 -16.26 4.21 -11.67
C GLY A 53 -16.70 3.91 -13.12
N ARG A 54 -15.76 3.44 -13.95
CA ARG A 54 -16.07 3.01 -15.33
C ARG A 54 -16.98 1.78 -15.36
N ALA A 55 -16.80 0.83 -14.45
CA ALA A 55 -17.58 -0.39 -14.38
C ALA A 55 -19.08 -0.12 -14.21
N LEU A 56 -19.46 1.00 -13.57
CA LEU A 56 -20.85 1.41 -13.42
C LEU A 56 -21.56 1.78 -14.74
N LEU A 57 -20.78 2.02 -15.79
CA LEU A 57 -21.27 2.38 -17.14
C LEU A 57 -21.21 1.18 -18.09
N LEU A 58 -20.60 0.06 -17.69
CA LEU A 58 -20.43 -1.13 -18.50
C LEU A 58 -21.56 -2.13 -18.24
N PRO A 59 -21.78 -3.10 -19.16
CA PRO A 59 -22.71 -4.19 -18.94
C PRO A 59 -22.25 -5.06 -17.77
N SER A 60 -23.17 -5.40 -16.88
CA SER A 60 -22.96 -6.38 -15.82
C SER A 60 -23.59 -7.72 -16.17
N VAL A 61 -22.84 -8.81 -16.00
CA VAL A 61 -23.31 -10.18 -16.14
C VAL A 61 -23.41 -10.80 -14.77
N ASN A 62 -24.59 -11.32 -14.45
CA ASN A 62 -24.82 -12.02 -13.20
C ASN A 62 -25.32 -13.44 -13.48
N VAL A 63 -24.74 -14.41 -12.78
CA VAL A 63 -25.14 -15.82 -12.83
C VAL A 63 -25.61 -16.23 -11.44
N THR A 64 -26.86 -16.67 -11.35
CA THR A 64 -27.44 -17.17 -10.10
C THR A 64 -27.88 -18.60 -10.27
N GLY A 65 -27.57 -19.45 -9.29
CA GLY A 65 -28.04 -20.82 -9.19
C GLY A 65 -28.87 -20.99 -7.91
N ASN A 66 -30.02 -21.63 -8.02
CA ASN A 66 -30.83 -21.99 -6.87
C ASN A 66 -31.24 -23.45 -6.92
N THR A 67 -31.32 -24.07 -5.74
CA THR A 67 -31.92 -25.38 -5.55
C THR A 67 -32.94 -25.26 -4.42
N THR A 68 -34.15 -25.79 -4.66
CA THR A 68 -35.24 -25.73 -3.70
C THR A 68 -35.81 -27.11 -3.51
N TYR A 69 -35.83 -27.58 -2.29
CA TYR A 69 -36.58 -28.79 -1.91
C TYR A 69 -38.03 -28.43 -1.65
N ASN A 70 -38.94 -29.02 -2.43
CA ASN A 70 -40.37 -28.78 -2.30
C ASN A 70 -41.02 -30.01 -1.70
N GLN A 71 -41.85 -29.78 -0.67
CA GLN A 71 -42.71 -30.76 -0.08
C GLN A 71 -44.15 -30.24 -0.23
N VAL A 72 -44.95 -30.95 -0.99
CA VAL A 72 -46.36 -30.60 -1.28
C VAL A 72 -47.27 -31.67 -0.71
N ASP A 73 -48.14 -31.26 0.24
CA ASP A 73 -49.21 -32.07 0.79
C ASP A 73 -50.53 -31.58 0.19
N SER A 74 -51.15 -32.42 -0.60
CA SER A 74 -52.43 -32.10 -1.29
C SER A 74 -53.59 -32.83 -0.67
N GLN A 75 -54.47 -32.14 0.03
CA GLN A 75 -55.70 -32.66 0.57
C GLN A 75 -56.89 -32.09 -0.22
N LEU A 76 -57.72 -32.96 -0.81
CA LEU A 76 -59.01 -32.55 -1.44
C LEU A 76 -60.08 -32.39 -0.35
N ARG A 77 -60.63 -31.16 -0.25
CA ARG A 77 -61.49 -30.70 0.85
C ARG A 77 -62.88 -31.40 0.92
N ASN A 78 -63.31 -32.16 -0.10
CA ASN A 78 -64.67 -32.74 -0.14
C ASN A 78 -64.74 -34.19 -0.57
N ILE A 79 -63.64 -34.92 -0.69
CA ILE A 79 -63.63 -36.33 -1.09
C ILE A 79 -62.66 -37.07 -0.16
N SER A 80 -63.12 -38.16 0.47
CA SER A 80 -62.29 -39.04 1.31
C SER A 80 -61.28 -39.82 0.44
N VAL A 81 -60.40 -39.15 -0.24
CA VAL A 81 -59.25 -39.73 -0.95
C VAL A 81 -58.01 -39.47 -0.07
N PRO A 82 -57.16 -40.47 0.15
CA PRO A 82 -55.89 -40.25 0.87
C PRO A 82 -55.09 -39.09 0.25
N GLY A 83 -54.69 -38.15 1.07
CA GLY A 83 -53.82 -37.02 0.63
C GLY A 83 -52.57 -37.54 -0.07
N ARG A 84 -52.18 -36.87 -1.13
CA ARG A 84 -50.96 -37.22 -1.89
C ARG A 84 -49.83 -36.31 -1.42
N GLU A 85 -48.84 -36.90 -0.77
CA GLU A 85 -47.59 -36.26 -0.45
C GLU A 85 -46.62 -36.38 -1.65
N SER A 86 -46.06 -35.28 -2.08
CA SER A 86 -45.08 -35.24 -3.18
C SER A 86 -43.88 -34.40 -2.78
N ASN A 87 -42.72 -35.02 -2.85
CA ASN A 87 -41.45 -34.39 -2.58
C ASN A 87 -40.64 -34.32 -3.85
N PHE A 88 -40.17 -33.13 -4.20
CA PHE A 88 -39.33 -32.94 -5.39
C PHE A 88 -38.37 -31.78 -5.23
N ASN A 89 -37.19 -31.90 -5.87
CA ASN A 89 -36.23 -30.80 -5.99
C ASN A 89 -36.49 -30.03 -7.28
N SER A 90 -36.49 -28.70 -7.16
CA SER A 90 -36.43 -27.79 -8.28
C SER A 90 -35.09 -27.08 -8.32
N ASN A 91 -34.43 -27.11 -9.46
CA ASN A 91 -33.16 -26.44 -9.68
C ASN A 91 -33.32 -25.38 -10.77
N GLY A 92 -32.72 -24.22 -10.55
CA GLY A 92 -32.73 -23.15 -11.55
C GLY A 92 -31.35 -22.53 -11.70
N ILE A 93 -31.00 -22.20 -12.95
CA ILE A 93 -29.84 -21.38 -13.27
C ILE A 93 -30.35 -20.21 -14.11
N THR A 94 -30.02 -19.00 -13.66
CA THR A 94 -30.39 -17.77 -14.37
C THR A 94 -29.13 -16.98 -14.71
N ILE A 95 -29.01 -16.62 -15.97
CA ILE A 95 -27.96 -15.70 -16.46
C ILE A 95 -28.65 -14.40 -16.86
N SER A 96 -28.24 -13.29 -16.27
CA SER A 96 -28.77 -11.96 -16.57
C SER A 96 -27.65 -11.04 -17.04
N LEU A 97 -27.92 -10.31 -18.13
CA LEU A 97 -27.06 -9.23 -18.64
C LEU A 97 -27.84 -7.92 -18.51
N ILE A 98 -27.26 -6.96 -17.79
CA ILE A 98 -27.84 -5.64 -17.58
C ILE A 98 -26.88 -4.58 -18.12
N GLN A 99 -27.32 -3.81 -19.12
CA GLN A 99 -26.58 -2.68 -19.67
C GLN A 99 -27.34 -1.39 -19.33
N PRO A 100 -26.78 -0.49 -18.48
CA PRO A 100 -27.34 0.83 -18.29
C PRO A 100 -27.18 1.64 -19.58
N LEU A 101 -28.29 2.10 -20.15
CA LEU A 101 -28.26 2.98 -21.34
C LEU A 101 -28.08 4.45 -20.94
N PHE A 102 -28.71 4.86 -19.84
CA PHE A 102 -28.57 6.18 -19.25
C PHE A 102 -28.83 6.10 -17.76
N ASN A 103 -27.83 6.50 -16.96
CA ASN A 103 -27.97 6.66 -15.52
C ASN A 103 -27.09 7.82 -15.07
N LYS A 104 -27.75 8.94 -14.75
CA LYS A 104 -27.04 10.16 -14.31
C LYS A 104 -26.18 9.92 -13.08
N GLN A 105 -26.68 9.15 -12.12
CA GLN A 105 -25.92 8.81 -10.89
C GLN A 105 -24.62 8.08 -11.21
N SER A 106 -24.65 7.09 -12.10
CA SER A 106 -23.45 6.36 -12.53
C SER A 106 -22.45 7.26 -13.25
N ILE A 107 -22.95 8.22 -14.04
CA ILE A 107 -22.10 9.23 -14.71
C ILE A 107 -21.42 10.13 -13.67
N ASP A 108 -22.20 10.64 -12.71
CA ASP A 108 -21.67 11.50 -11.65
C ASP A 108 -20.63 10.74 -10.77
N GLN A 109 -20.88 9.48 -10.44
CA GLN A 109 -19.92 8.62 -9.72
C GLN A 109 -18.63 8.36 -10.53
N TYR A 110 -18.73 8.21 -11.85
CA TYR A 110 -17.55 8.13 -12.70
C TYR A 110 -16.76 9.45 -12.69
N LEU A 111 -17.42 10.60 -12.73
CA LEU A 111 -16.74 11.90 -12.62
C LEU A 111 -16.11 12.09 -11.24
N GLU A 112 -16.79 11.67 -10.18
CA GLU A 112 -16.25 11.65 -8.82
C GLU A 112 -15.00 10.78 -8.73
N SER A 113 -14.99 9.59 -9.36
CA SER A 113 -13.83 8.69 -9.35
C SER A 113 -12.58 9.32 -9.96
N LYS A 114 -12.73 10.21 -10.95
CA LYS A 114 -11.62 11.00 -11.48
C LYS A 114 -11.04 11.97 -10.45
N SER A 115 -11.91 12.61 -9.67
CA SER A 115 -11.48 13.52 -8.60
C SER A 115 -10.79 12.76 -7.46
N GLN A 116 -11.27 11.57 -7.13
CA GLN A 116 -10.66 10.68 -6.14
C GLN A 116 -9.27 10.20 -6.58
N LEU A 117 -9.06 9.95 -7.88
CA LEU A 117 -7.76 9.63 -8.44
C LEU A 117 -6.76 10.79 -8.21
N VAL A 118 -7.14 12.02 -8.56
CA VAL A 118 -6.30 13.22 -8.35
C VAL A 118 -6.02 13.44 -6.86
N GLN A 119 -7.00 13.17 -6.00
CA GLN A 119 -6.81 13.22 -4.55
C GLN A 119 -5.76 12.21 -4.08
N SER A 120 -5.77 10.98 -4.61
CA SER A 120 -4.78 9.95 -4.27
C SER A 120 -3.36 10.36 -4.68
N ASP A 121 -3.21 10.98 -5.86
CA ASP A 121 -1.93 11.50 -6.33
C ASP A 121 -1.40 12.60 -5.42
N ALA A 122 -2.27 13.52 -4.99
CA ALA A 122 -1.91 14.57 -4.05
C ALA A 122 -1.50 14.01 -2.68
N GLN A 123 -2.21 12.99 -2.18
CA GLN A 123 -1.87 12.33 -0.91
C GLN A 123 -0.50 11.64 -0.95
N LEU A 124 -0.16 10.96 -2.07
CA LEU A 124 1.17 10.38 -2.24
C LEU A 124 2.25 11.47 -2.27
N SER A 125 1.98 12.60 -2.93
CA SER A 125 2.89 13.75 -2.95
C SER A 125 3.17 14.28 -1.54
N VAL A 126 2.14 14.40 -0.70
CA VAL A 126 2.28 14.79 0.71
C VAL A 126 3.12 13.78 1.49
N ALA A 127 2.88 12.47 1.30
CA ALA A 127 3.66 11.43 1.96
C ALA A 127 5.14 11.45 1.55
N THR A 128 5.44 11.78 0.28
CA THR A 128 6.81 11.94 -0.22
C THR A 128 7.52 13.13 0.45
N GLN A 129 6.81 14.25 0.60
CA GLN A 129 7.34 15.43 1.30
C GLN A 129 7.58 15.15 2.79
N ASP A 130 6.65 14.45 3.44
CA ASP A 130 6.79 14.03 4.84
C ASP A 130 8.01 13.11 5.02
N LEU A 131 8.20 12.12 4.15
CA LEU A 131 9.39 11.27 4.16
C LEU A 131 10.67 12.10 4.05
N THR A 132 10.71 13.07 3.12
CA THR A 132 11.87 13.94 2.93
C THR A 132 12.19 14.72 4.20
N LEU A 133 11.18 15.27 4.85
CA LEU A 133 11.35 16.02 6.11
C LEU A 133 11.86 15.11 7.23
N ARG A 134 11.24 13.95 7.44
CA ARG A 134 11.64 13.00 8.49
C ARG A 134 13.06 12.49 8.29
N VAL A 135 13.44 12.15 7.07
CA VAL A 135 14.80 11.68 6.77
C VAL A 135 15.82 12.78 7.00
N SER A 136 15.53 14.01 6.52
CA SER A 136 16.43 15.16 6.73
C SER A 136 16.61 15.47 8.20
N GLN A 137 15.54 15.49 8.96
CA GLN A 137 15.60 15.75 10.41
C GLN A 137 16.41 14.66 11.12
N ALA A 138 16.12 13.39 10.89
CA ALA A 138 16.86 12.28 11.50
C ALA A 138 18.35 12.31 11.14
N TYR A 139 18.68 12.66 9.89
CA TYR A 139 20.08 12.78 9.44
C TYR A 139 20.82 13.87 10.20
N PHE A 140 20.24 15.08 10.32
CA PHE A 140 20.86 16.18 11.07
C PHE A 140 20.90 15.92 12.57
N ASP A 141 19.92 15.23 13.13
CA ASP A 141 19.92 14.84 14.56
C ASP A 141 21.10 13.89 14.86
N VAL A 142 21.38 12.94 13.94
CA VAL A 142 22.54 12.04 14.07
C VAL A 142 23.86 12.82 13.97
N LEU A 143 24.00 13.75 13.00
CA LEU A 143 25.19 14.57 12.88
C LEU A 143 25.42 15.43 14.13
N ALA A 144 24.40 16.10 14.64
CA ALA A 144 24.50 16.90 15.85
C ALA A 144 24.88 16.05 17.07
N ALA A 145 24.38 14.81 17.15
CA ALA A 145 24.76 13.89 18.22
C ALA A 145 26.23 13.45 18.11
N GLN A 146 26.73 13.23 16.89
CA GLN A 146 28.13 12.89 16.62
C GLN A 146 29.06 14.05 17.00
N ASP A 147 28.75 15.28 16.59
CA ASP A 147 29.51 16.46 16.90
C ASP A 147 29.57 16.70 18.43
N ASN A 148 28.43 16.50 19.11
CA ASN A 148 28.36 16.64 20.57
C ASN A 148 29.22 15.57 21.29
N LEU A 149 29.22 14.32 20.78
CA LEU A 149 30.05 13.25 21.31
C LEU A 149 31.54 13.58 21.16
N GLU A 150 31.95 14.09 19.99
CA GLU A 150 33.33 14.51 19.74
C GLU A 150 33.73 15.63 20.68
N PHE A 151 32.88 16.65 20.84
CA PHE A 151 33.11 17.77 21.76
C PHE A 151 33.29 17.29 23.19
N ILE A 152 32.38 16.45 23.73
CA ILE A 152 32.47 15.93 25.09
C ILE A 152 33.73 15.09 25.29
N THR A 153 34.10 14.28 24.29
CA THR A 153 35.30 13.43 24.33
C THR A 153 36.57 14.29 24.39
N ALA A 154 36.63 15.34 23.58
CA ALA A 154 37.76 16.29 23.61
C ALA A 154 37.83 17.04 24.97
N GLN A 155 36.69 17.46 25.51
CA GLN A 155 36.62 18.11 26.83
C GLN A 155 37.10 17.18 27.96
N MET A 156 36.70 15.91 27.94
CA MET A 156 37.17 14.89 28.89
C MET A 156 38.68 14.70 28.82
N ALA A 157 39.26 14.63 27.61
CA ALA A 157 40.68 14.50 27.40
C ALA A 157 41.45 15.72 27.97
N ALA A 158 40.96 16.93 27.71
CA ALA A 158 41.59 18.17 28.23
C ALA A 158 41.55 18.24 29.75
N ILE A 159 40.44 17.83 30.37
CA ILE A 159 40.34 17.80 31.87
C ILE A 159 41.28 16.73 32.43
N ALA A 160 41.38 15.57 31.81
CA ALA A 160 42.29 14.51 32.26
C ALA A 160 43.76 14.96 32.19
N GLU A 161 44.16 15.72 31.17
CA GLU A 161 45.50 16.28 31.05
C GLU A 161 45.79 17.37 32.11
N GLN A 162 44.77 18.14 32.53
CA GLN A 162 44.91 19.13 33.61
C GLN A 162 45.06 18.51 35.01
N LEU A 163 44.62 17.28 35.18
CA LEU A 163 44.68 16.59 36.47
C LEU A 163 45.91 15.68 36.62
N ALA A 164 46.68 15.49 35.57
CA ALA A 164 47.92 14.70 35.55
C ALA A 164 49.15 15.57 35.86
#